data_e921a8b148965ba519ee4d87776a8902
#
_entry.id   e921a8b148965ba519ee4d87776a8902
#
_cell.length_a   1.000
_cell.length_b   1.000
_cell.length_c   1.000
_cell.angle_alpha   90.00
_cell.angle_beta   90.00
_cell.angle_gamma   90.00
#
_symmetry.space_group_name_H-M   'P 1'
#
loop_
_entity.id
_entity.type
_entity.pdbx_description
1 polymer ?
#
loop_
_entity_poly.entity_id
_entity_poly.type
_entity_poly.pdbx_seq_one_letter_code
_entity_poly.pdbx_strand_id
1 'polypeptide(L)'
;MLTHLIEFVYRLLWGDLFTLPVGGGIGISLMVVLLFTAGIWFTLRTRLLPVRLFRDMIAAVCEKNQNKEGLSSFQTLVVSTATRVGMGNLVGVVAAVSAGGAGAVFWMWVTALLGASTSFIESTLAQKYRQPDPLYGGWRGGPAYYLHALAERRRGKKLRHSVTAALFAVSGLICWCGISQVISNSVSSAFQNAFHIPPLTTTLVLTALAALIVLRKNATVKSLDVMVPIMAVCYFVLTVGILVVNFRQLPAVLGRIFAEAFGLRQIAAGGFGTVLMNGVKRGLFSNEAGSGSAPCAAAAAACDDPVKMGFVQALGVLIDTVVICSCTAFLMLLVPQDLTAGLSGMDLLQTAMQYHLGGFGTVFIAATLALFSFSTFLGVLYYARGNVAYLCGDNWWSQTVYKLIALVMLLIGGLQAYTVVWDLGDVGIGLMTIFNMIALYPLSGEAMDALNDYEKRKKLQ
;
A
#
# COMPACT_ATOMS: atom_id res chain seq x y z
N MET A 1 -3.40 27.99 6.77
CA MET A 1 -3.02 27.34 8.05
C MET A 1 -2.94 25.83 7.92
N LEU A 2 -4.01 25.13 7.47
CA LEU A 2 -3.98 23.67 7.32
C LEU A 2 -2.93 23.18 6.30
N THR A 3 -2.84 23.80 5.12
CA THR A 3 -1.83 23.51 4.09
C THR A 3 -0.41 23.66 4.59
N HIS A 4 -0.10 24.74 5.31
CA HIS A 4 1.22 24.92 5.91
C HIS A 4 1.55 23.88 6.99
N LEU A 5 0.55 23.41 7.74
CA LEU A 5 0.74 22.33 8.71
C LEU A 5 1.05 21.00 8.00
N ILE A 6 0.31 20.67 6.94
CA ILE A 6 0.55 19.46 6.13
C ILE A 6 1.95 19.52 5.51
N GLU A 7 2.34 20.66 4.93
CA GLU A 7 3.66 20.86 4.34
C GLU A 7 4.78 20.76 5.39
N PHE A 8 4.59 21.32 6.57
CA PHE A 8 5.56 21.20 7.67
C PHE A 8 5.75 19.74 8.09
N VAL A 9 4.65 19.01 8.32
CA VAL A 9 4.71 17.58 8.70
C VAL A 9 5.30 16.75 7.57
N TYR A 10 4.92 17.03 6.32
CA TYR A 10 5.50 16.37 5.15
C TYR A 10 7.02 16.53 5.09
N ARG A 11 7.53 17.78 5.26
CA ARG A 11 8.98 18.04 5.29
C ARG A 11 9.69 17.36 6.46
N LEU A 12 9.04 17.25 7.62
CA LEU A 12 9.61 16.53 8.76
C LEU A 12 9.75 15.03 8.49
N LEU A 13 8.79 14.43 7.80
CA LEU A 13 8.76 12.98 7.52
C LEU A 13 9.61 12.58 6.30
N TRP A 14 9.42 13.31 5.21
CA TRP A 14 9.96 12.99 3.89
C TRP A 14 11.02 13.95 3.39
N GLY A 15 11.23 15.09 4.07
CA GLY A 15 12.34 15.99 3.80
C GLY A 15 13.67 15.43 4.31
N ASP A 16 14.76 16.05 3.90
CA ASP A 16 16.10 15.65 4.30
C ASP A 16 16.33 15.86 5.80
N LEU A 17 16.48 14.77 6.54
CA LEU A 17 16.84 14.78 7.96
C LEU A 17 18.31 15.20 8.12
N PHE A 18 19.16 14.65 7.25
CA PHE A 18 20.57 15.01 7.12
C PHE A 18 21.03 14.77 5.69
N THR A 19 22.06 15.49 5.28
CA THR A 19 22.70 15.33 3.97
C THR A 19 24.08 14.71 4.17
N LEU A 20 24.32 13.57 3.52
CA LEU A 20 25.67 13.00 3.47
C LEU A 20 26.52 13.79 2.49
N PRO A 21 27.74 14.21 2.86
CA PRO A 21 28.63 15.00 1.99
C PRO A 21 29.31 14.12 0.93
N VAL A 22 28.52 13.41 0.14
CA VAL A 22 29.01 12.54 -0.94
C VAL A 22 28.42 13.07 -2.24
N GLY A 23 29.28 13.41 -3.21
CA GLY A 23 28.89 13.71 -4.58
C GLY A 23 27.81 14.76 -4.80
N GLY A 24 27.82 15.87 -4.03
CA GLY A 24 26.83 16.94 -4.15
C GLY A 24 25.76 16.97 -3.05
N GLY A 25 25.84 16.06 -2.08
CA GLY A 25 24.90 15.97 -0.95
C GLY A 25 23.76 14.98 -1.21
N ILE A 26 23.72 13.89 -0.45
CA ILE A 26 22.61 12.91 -0.50
C ILE A 26 21.69 13.20 0.68
N GLY A 27 20.49 13.72 0.40
CA GLY A 27 19.45 13.88 1.40
C GLY A 27 18.82 12.55 1.81
N ILE A 28 18.74 12.30 3.10
CA ILE A 28 18.09 11.09 3.65
C ILE A 28 16.98 11.51 4.59
N SER A 29 15.76 11.06 4.31
CA SER A 29 14.58 11.39 5.12
C SER A 29 14.45 10.49 6.35
N LEU A 30 13.73 10.99 7.37
CA LEU A 30 13.40 10.25 8.58
C LEU A 30 12.73 8.91 8.23
N MET A 31 11.81 8.91 7.28
CA MET A 31 11.05 7.71 6.90
C MET A 31 11.94 6.66 6.22
N VAL A 32 12.89 7.07 5.38
CA VAL A 32 13.86 6.14 4.79
C VAL A 32 14.67 5.44 5.89
N VAL A 33 15.22 6.21 6.84
CA VAL A 33 15.97 5.62 7.97
C VAL A 33 15.12 4.65 8.77
N LEU A 34 13.90 5.05 9.14
CA LEU A 34 13.00 4.24 9.95
C LEU A 34 12.64 2.91 9.26
N LEU A 35 12.26 2.97 7.98
CA LEU A 35 11.82 1.79 7.22
C LEU A 35 12.98 0.83 6.94
N PHE A 36 14.16 1.36 6.60
CA PHE A 36 15.33 0.51 6.35
C PHE A 36 15.83 -0.15 7.63
N THR A 37 15.95 0.61 8.71
CA THR A 37 16.40 0.04 10.00
C THR A 37 15.42 -1.01 10.51
N ALA A 38 14.11 -0.75 10.43
CA ALA A 38 13.09 -1.72 10.81
C ALA A 38 13.11 -2.96 9.88
N GLY A 39 13.13 -2.74 8.57
CA GLY A 39 13.15 -3.80 7.57
C GLY A 39 14.37 -4.72 7.72
N ILE A 40 15.56 -4.15 7.87
CA ILE A 40 16.81 -4.92 8.10
C ILE A 40 16.71 -5.68 9.43
N TRP A 41 16.33 -4.98 10.50
CA TRP A 41 16.19 -5.58 11.84
C TRP A 41 15.25 -6.78 11.83
N PHE A 42 14.05 -6.63 11.29
CA PHE A 42 13.06 -7.69 11.25
C PHE A 42 13.45 -8.82 10.29
N THR A 43 14.09 -8.49 9.16
CA THR A 43 14.60 -9.51 8.22
C THR A 43 15.69 -10.37 8.84
N LEU A 44 16.63 -9.76 9.55
CA LEU A 44 17.67 -10.50 10.28
C LEU A 44 17.07 -11.33 11.41
N ARG A 45 16.18 -10.76 12.19
CA ARG A 45 15.53 -11.41 13.33
C ARG A 45 14.66 -12.59 12.90
N THR A 46 13.98 -12.50 11.77
CA THR A 46 13.20 -13.60 11.18
C THR A 46 14.04 -14.56 10.34
N ARG A 47 15.38 -14.39 10.33
CA ARG A 47 16.32 -15.22 9.59
C ARG A 47 16.00 -15.31 8.10
N LEU A 48 15.86 -14.16 7.44
CA LEU A 48 15.53 -14.06 6.01
C LEU A 48 14.23 -14.80 5.64
N LEU A 49 13.17 -14.58 6.43
CA LEU A 49 11.88 -15.25 6.29
C LEU A 49 11.35 -15.30 4.84
N PRO A 50 11.39 -14.20 4.05
CA PRO A 50 10.88 -14.22 2.68
C PRO A 50 11.55 -15.24 1.75
N VAL A 51 12.79 -15.59 2.04
CA VAL A 51 13.56 -16.58 1.26
C VAL A 51 13.36 -17.97 1.85
N ARG A 52 13.58 -18.11 3.16
CA ARG A 52 13.62 -19.40 3.86
C ARG A 52 12.26 -20.09 3.93
N LEU A 53 11.18 -19.33 4.12
CA LEU A 53 9.82 -19.84 4.30
C LEU A 53 8.90 -19.50 3.12
N PHE A 54 9.47 -19.27 1.93
CA PHE A 54 8.69 -18.93 0.75
C PHE A 54 7.64 -19.99 0.39
N ARG A 55 8.00 -21.27 0.51
CA ARG A 55 7.07 -22.38 0.28
C ARG A 55 5.91 -22.40 1.29
N ASP A 56 6.19 -22.06 2.54
CA ASP A 56 5.16 -21.97 3.59
C ASP A 56 4.21 -20.81 3.35
N MET A 57 4.69 -19.69 2.81
CA MET A 57 3.86 -18.56 2.42
C MET A 57 2.86 -18.96 1.33
N ILE A 58 3.30 -19.70 0.31
CA ILE A 58 2.43 -20.20 -0.74
C ILE A 58 1.42 -21.20 -0.16
N ALA A 59 1.87 -22.13 0.66
CA ALA A 59 0.99 -23.12 1.29
C ALA A 59 -0.11 -22.47 2.14
N ALA A 60 0.24 -21.43 2.91
CA ALA A 60 -0.71 -20.70 3.74
C ALA A 60 -1.84 -20.01 2.95
N VAL A 61 -1.56 -19.57 1.72
CA VAL A 61 -2.59 -18.99 0.84
C VAL A 61 -3.52 -20.05 0.27
N CYS A 62 -2.98 -21.23 -0.07
CA CYS A 62 -3.73 -22.33 -0.68
C CYS A 62 -4.54 -23.12 0.34
N GLU A 63 -4.34 -22.91 1.63
CA GLU A 63 -5.01 -23.66 2.70
C GLU A 63 -6.50 -23.29 2.77
N LYS A 64 -7.35 -24.32 2.71
CA LYS A 64 -8.81 -24.17 2.87
C LYS A 64 -9.14 -24.03 4.35
N ASN A 65 -9.65 -22.88 4.76
CA ASN A 65 -10.15 -22.69 6.11
C ASN A 65 -11.40 -23.55 6.35
N GLN A 66 -11.39 -24.32 7.43
CA GLN A 66 -12.53 -25.11 7.87
C GLN A 66 -13.52 -24.29 8.74
N ASN A 67 -13.08 -23.17 9.28
CA ASN A 67 -13.90 -22.30 10.12
C ASN A 67 -14.81 -21.37 9.28
N LYS A 68 -16.11 -21.39 9.59
CA LYS A 68 -17.13 -20.62 8.86
C LYS A 68 -17.25 -19.15 9.28
N GLU A 69 -16.59 -18.72 10.36
CA GLU A 69 -16.69 -17.36 10.91
C GLU A 69 -15.46 -16.53 10.53
N GLY A 70 -15.62 -15.60 9.58
CA GLY A 70 -14.61 -14.66 9.10
C GLY A 70 -14.13 -14.92 7.68
N LEU A 71 -13.12 -14.14 7.23
CA LEU A 71 -12.54 -14.25 5.90
C LEU A 71 -11.61 -15.48 5.82
N SER A 72 -11.63 -16.20 4.72
CA SER A 72 -10.63 -17.24 4.44
C SER A 72 -9.24 -16.62 4.21
N SER A 73 -8.17 -17.43 4.29
CA SER A 73 -6.80 -16.97 3.98
C SER A 73 -6.72 -16.36 2.58
N PHE A 74 -7.34 -16.99 1.59
CA PHE A 74 -7.42 -16.47 0.24
C PHE A 74 -8.24 -15.17 0.16
N GLN A 75 -9.42 -15.11 0.78
CA GLN A 75 -10.22 -13.87 0.83
C GLN A 75 -9.48 -12.73 1.53
N THR A 76 -8.73 -13.02 2.58
CA THR A 76 -7.92 -12.01 3.26
C THR A 76 -6.77 -11.53 2.37
N LEU A 77 -6.13 -12.43 1.63
CA LEU A 77 -5.17 -12.01 0.60
C LEU A 77 -5.85 -11.14 -0.46
N VAL A 78 -7.04 -11.52 -0.95
CA VAL A 78 -7.79 -10.73 -1.94
C VAL A 78 -8.16 -9.36 -1.40
N VAL A 79 -8.65 -9.25 -0.16
CA VAL A 79 -8.98 -7.95 0.46
C VAL A 79 -7.74 -7.09 0.64
N SER A 80 -6.64 -7.65 1.15
CA SER A 80 -5.38 -6.90 1.27
C SER A 80 -4.74 -6.61 -0.10
N THR A 81 -4.95 -7.49 -1.08
CA THR A 81 -4.53 -7.29 -2.47
C THR A 81 -5.40 -6.25 -3.16
N ALA A 82 -6.69 -6.13 -2.84
CA ALA A 82 -7.57 -5.11 -3.40
C ALA A 82 -7.14 -3.67 -3.06
N THR A 83 -6.46 -3.48 -1.94
CA THR A 83 -5.87 -2.19 -1.58
C THR A 83 -4.47 -2.03 -2.15
N ARG A 84 -3.68 -3.11 -2.17
CA ARG A 84 -2.31 -3.13 -2.69
C ARG A 84 -2.29 -3.24 -4.22
N VAL A 85 -2.81 -4.36 -4.79
CA VAL A 85 -2.96 -4.51 -6.26
C VAL A 85 -4.18 -3.71 -6.70
N GLY A 86 -4.02 -2.44 -6.70
CA GLY A 86 -5.03 -1.47 -7.02
C GLY A 86 -4.39 -0.24 -7.64
N MET A 87 -4.84 0.88 -7.22
CA MET A 87 -4.30 2.16 -7.66
C MET A 87 -2.79 2.30 -7.37
N GLY A 88 -2.30 1.77 -6.23
CA GLY A 88 -0.89 1.87 -5.83
C GLY A 88 0.09 1.32 -6.87
N ASN A 89 -0.24 0.21 -7.51
CA ASN A 89 0.60 -0.44 -8.53
C ASN A 89 0.61 0.28 -9.87
N LEU A 90 -0.40 1.07 -10.17
CA LEU A 90 -0.43 1.90 -11.37
C LEU A 90 0.11 3.30 -11.03
N VAL A 91 -0.64 4.07 -10.28
CA VAL A 91 -0.37 5.48 -10.01
C VAL A 91 0.87 5.67 -9.12
N GLY A 92 1.08 4.79 -8.13
CA GLY A 92 2.26 4.82 -7.28
C GLY A 92 3.55 4.56 -8.05
N VAL A 93 3.55 3.58 -8.96
CA VAL A 93 4.72 3.27 -9.81
C VAL A 93 4.97 4.39 -10.82
N VAL A 94 3.91 4.95 -11.41
CA VAL A 94 4.02 6.13 -12.27
C VAL A 94 4.68 7.29 -11.52
N ALA A 95 4.24 7.57 -10.30
CA ALA A 95 4.82 8.60 -9.46
C ALA A 95 6.29 8.31 -9.10
N ALA A 96 6.66 7.04 -8.87
CA ALA A 96 8.04 6.64 -8.63
C ALA A 96 8.93 6.89 -9.85
N VAL A 97 8.49 6.44 -11.03
CA VAL A 97 9.26 6.56 -12.27
C VAL A 97 9.36 8.00 -12.75
N SER A 98 8.27 8.78 -12.68
CA SER A 98 8.28 10.18 -13.11
C SER A 98 9.15 11.08 -12.23
N ALA A 99 9.18 10.85 -10.90
CA ALA A 99 9.93 11.67 -9.95
C ALA A 99 11.35 11.14 -9.64
N GLY A 100 11.54 9.82 -9.69
CA GLY A 100 12.80 9.16 -9.31
C GLY A 100 13.50 8.41 -10.46
N GLY A 101 12.95 8.43 -11.68
CA GLY A 101 13.52 7.70 -12.81
C GLY A 101 13.40 6.18 -12.68
N ALA A 102 14.10 5.44 -13.56
CA ALA A 102 14.09 3.98 -13.53
C ALA A 102 14.71 3.40 -12.25
N GLY A 103 15.68 4.09 -11.67
CA GLY A 103 16.34 3.65 -10.43
C GLY A 103 15.41 3.55 -9.22
N ALA A 104 14.32 4.33 -9.18
CA ALA A 104 13.32 4.23 -8.11
C ALA A 104 12.68 2.84 -8.03
N VAL A 105 12.54 2.13 -9.16
CA VAL A 105 11.99 0.77 -9.21
C VAL A 105 12.85 -0.21 -8.41
N PHE A 106 14.17 -0.10 -8.52
CA PHE A 106 15.09 -0.90 -7.70
C PHE A 106 14.84 -0.71 -6.20
N TRP A 107 14.69 0.53 -5.76
CA TRP A 107 14.46 0.83 -4.34
C TRP A 107 13.06 0.42 -3.87
N MET A 108 12.06 0.38 -4.76
CA MET A 108 10.78 -0.27 -4.48
C MET A 108 10.97 -1.77 -4.21
N TRP A 109 11.78 -2.48 -5.01
CA TRP A 109 12.08 -3.92 -4.77
C TRP A 109 12.77 -4.14 -3.43
N VAL A 110 13.77 -3.32 -3.11
CA VAL A 110 14.47 -3.39 -1.81
C VAL A 110 13.48 -3.18 -0.66
N THR A 111 12.61 -2.17 -0.77
CA THR A 111 11.57 -1.90 0.23
C THR A 111 10.62 -3.08 0.41
N ALA A 112 10.24 -3.77 -0.68
CA ALA A 112 9.38 -4.94 -0.61
C ALA A 112 10.07 -6.15 0.06
N LEU A 113 11.32 -6.44 -0.31
CA LEU A 113 12.08 -7.55 0.26
C LEU A 113 12.30 -7.38 1.77
N LEU A 114 12.67 -6.17 2.21
CA LEU A 114 12.82 -5.85 3.62
C LEU A 114 11.46 -5.75 4.32
N GLY A 115 10.48 -5.15 3.65
CA GLY A 115 9.14 -4.94 4.16
C GLY A 115 8.35 -6.22 4.38
N ALA A 116 8.60 -7.28 3.61
CA ALA A 116 7.90 -8.55 3.77
C ALA A 116 8.06 -9.14 5.18
N SER A 117 9.25 -9.04 5.78
CA SER A 117 9.47 -9.46 7.17
C SER A 117 8.74 -8.56 8.18
N THR A 118 8.67 -7.27 7.92
CA THR A 118 7.90 -6.32 8.73
C THR A 118 6.41 -6.63 8.66
N SER A 119 5.89 -6.86 7.45
CA SER A 119 4.49 -7.21 7.21
C SER A 119 4.10 -8.54 7.88
N PHE A 120 5.01 -9.51 7.91
CA PHE A 120 4.83 -10.74 8.67
C PHE A 120 4.59 -10.46 10.16
N ILE A 121 5.46 -9.66 10.79
CA ILE A 121 5.37 -9.35 12.22
C ILE A 121 4.09 -8.59 12.55
N GLU A 122 3.80 -7.50 11.83
CA GLU A 122 2.62 -6.67 12.10
C GLU A 122 1.32 -7.45 11.92
N SER A 123 1.25 -8.34 10.93
CA SER A 123 0.04 -9.11 10.64
C SER A 123 -0.14 -10.29 11.62
N THR A 124 0.96 -10.91 12.07
CA THR A 124 0.92 -11.90 13.15
C THR A 124 0.44 -11.27 14.45
N LEU A 125 0.93 -10.08 14.79
CA LEU A 125 0.46 -9.34 15.97
C LEU A 125 -1.02 -8.93 15.83
N ALA A 126 -1.45 -8.50 14.66
CA ALA A 126 -2.85 -8.14 14.42
C ALA A 126 -3.81 -9.31 14.69
N GLN A 127 -3.43 -10.52 14.32
CA GLN A 127 -4.18 -11.74 14.63
C GLN A 127 -4.18 -12.06 16.14
N LYS A 128 -3.07 -11.86 16.84
CA LYS A 128 -2.97 -12.10 18.30
C LYS A 128 -3.82 -11.13 19.10
N TYR A 129 -3.97 -9.90 18.63
CA TYR A 129 -4.66 -8.82 19.34
C TYR A 129 -6.01 -8.45 18.74
N ARG A 130 -6.55 -9.30 17.85
CA ARG A 130 -7.88 -9.09 17.26
C ARG A 130 -8.99 -9.17 18.30
N GLN A 131 -10.08 -8.48 18.03
CA GLN A 131 -11.28 -8.45 18.87
C GLN A 131 -12.52 -8.73 18.03
N PRO A 132 -13.61 -9.26 18.61
CA PRO A 132 -14.88 -9.40 17.90
C PRO A 132 -15.38 -8.05 17.37
N ASP A 133 -16.00 -8.05 16.19
CA ASP A 133 -16.61 -6.87 15.59
C ASP A 133 -18.15 -6.93 15.76
N PRO A 134 -18.72 -6.17 16.71
CA PRO A 134 -20.16 -6.25 17.00
C PRO A 134 -21.03 -5.60 15.91
N LEU A 135 -20.46 -4.71 15.06
CA LEU A 135 -21.23 -4.03 14.01
C LEU A 135 -21.30 -4.82 12.71
N TYR A 136 -20.17 -5.41 12.31
CA TYR A 136 -20.03 -6.09 11.01
C TYR A 136 -19.97 -7.61 11.15
N GLY A 137 -19.83 -8.13 12.37
CA GLY A 137 -19.57 -9.53 12.65
C GLY A 137 -18.13 -9.95 12.35
N GLY A 138 -17.73 -11.14 12.82
CA GLY A 138 -16.37 -11.63 12.69
C GLY A 138 -15.37 -10.88 13.58
N TRP A 139 -14.19 -10.56 13.03
CA TRP A 139 -13.07 -10.00 13.78
C TRP A 139 -12.61 -8.67 13.21
N ARG A 140 -12.06 -7.84 14.09
CA ARG A 140 -11.39 -6.58 13.77
C ARG A 140 -10.11 -6.44 14.60
N GLY A 141 -9.17 -5.63 14.14
CA GLY A 141 -7.91 -5.40 14.85
C GLY A 141 -7.00 -4.47 14.06
N GLY A 142 -5.71 -4.66 14.22
CA GLY A 142 -4.67 -3.86 13.62
C GLY A 142 -3.92 -3.01 14.66
N PRO A 143 -3.10 -2.05 14.23
CA PRO A 143 -2.18 -1.34 15.13
C PRO A 143 -2.84 -0.62 16.29
N ALA A 144 -4.02 -0.02 16.11
CA ALA A 144 -4.72 0.64 17.20
C ALA A 144 -4.96 -0.32 18.39
N TYR A 145 -5.23 -1.58 18.11
CA TYR A 145 -5.55 -2.59 19.13
C TYR A 145 -4.31 -3.10 19.85
N TYR A 146 -3.23 -3.46 19.14
CA TYR A 146 -2.00 -3.90 19.81
C TYR A 146 -1.21 -2.74 20.43
N LEU A 147 -1.30 -1.49 19.92
CA LEU A 147 -0.79 -0.31 20.60
C LEU A 147 -1.53 -0.05 21.92
N HIS A 148 -2.85 -0.25 21.92
CA HIS A 148 -3.66 -0.15 23.13
C HIS A 148 -3.23 -1.20 24.16
N ALA A 149 -3.13 -2.46 23.76
CA ALA A 149 -2.69 -3.54 24.64
C ALA A 149 -1.27 -3.32 25.19
N LEU A 150 -0.35 -2.80 24.35
CA LEU A 150 1.00 -2.43 24.80
C LEU A 150 0.96 -1.32 25.86
N ALA A 151 0.11 -0.31 25.68
CA ALA A 151 -0.03 0.80 26.62
C ALA A 151 -0.63 0.33 27.97
N GLU A 152 -1.63 -0.56 27.95
CA GLU A 152 -2.18 -1.18 29.14
C GLU A 152 -1.12 -1.98 29.91
N ARG A 153 -0.35 -2.81 29.19
CA ARG A 153 0.74 -3.60 29.78
C ARG A 153 1.80 -2.71 30.43
N ARG A 154 2.21 -1.62 29.78
CA ARG A 154 3.21 -0.68 30.32
C ARG A 154 2.71 0.08 31.54
N ARG A 155 1.41 0.38 31.62
CA ARG A 155 0.80 1.11 32.74
C ARG A 155 0.27 0.21 33.86
N GLY A 156 0.23 -1.10 33.64
CA GLY A 156 -0.29 -2.08 34.60
C GLY A 156 -1.79 -1.90 34.92
N LYS A 157 -2.55 -1.18 34.09
CA LYS A 157 -3.99 -0.93 34.29
C LYS A 157 -4.74 -0.87 32.97
N LYS A 158 -6.02 -1.24 32.99
CA LYS A 158 -6.91 -1.07 31.85
C LYS A 158 -7.12 0.40 31.52
N LEU A 159 -7.11 0.72 30.24
CA LEU A 159 -7.29 2.06 29.71
C LEU A 159 -8.57 2.12 28.88
N ARG A 160 -9.27 3.23 28.91
CA ARG A 160 -10.38 3.47 27.97
C ARG A 160 -9.84 3.71 26.56
N HIS A 161 -8.82 4.52 26.42
CA HIS A 161 -8.10 4.81 25.20
C HIS A 161 -6.61 4.99 25.48
N SER A 162 -5.78 4.55 24.55
CA SER A 162 -4.35 4.84 24.53
C SER A 162 -4.06 5.99 23.57
N VAL A 163 -3.24 6.95 23.99
CA VAL A 163 -2.86 8.11 23.16
C VAL A 163 -2.19 7.66 21.88
N THR A 164 -1.23 6.73 21.96
CA THR A 164 -0.50 6.23 20.78
C THR A 164 -1.41 5.50 19.80
N ALA A 165 -2.36 4.72 20.32
CA ALA A 165 -3.35 4.02 19.51
C ALA A 165 -4.36 5.00 18.87
N ALA A 166 -4.78 6.03 19.58
CA ALA A 166 -5.65 7.07 19.03
C ALA A 166 -4.93 7.88 17.93
N LEU A 167 -3.66 8.25 18.15
CA LEU A 167 -2.84 8.93 17.15
C LEU A 167 -2.66 8.07 15.89
N PHE A 168 -2.38 6.77 16.03
CA PHE A 168 -2.36 5.85 14.90
C PHE A 168 -3.70 5.85 14.16
N ALA A 169 -4.81 5.69 14.89
CA ALA A 169 -6.13 5.61 14.29
C ALA A 169 -6.50 6.90 13.51
N VAL A 170 -6.22 8.07 14.09
CA VAL A 170 -6.41 9.37 13.41
C VAL A 170 -5.53 9.49 12.18
N SER A 171 -4.24 9.13 12.28
CA SER A 171 -3.31 9.17 11.15
C SER A 171 -3.78 8.29 9.99
N GLY A 172 -4.33 7.09 10.31
CA GLY A 172 -4.91 6.20 9.32
C GLY A 172 -6.13 6.81 8.61
N LEU A 173 -7.04 7.41 9.37
CA LEU A 173 -8.21 8.07 8.79
C LEU A 173 -7.82 9.24 7.87
N ILE A 174 -6.78 10.01 8.24
CA ILE A 174 -6.21 11.08 7.39
C ILE A 174 -5.58 10.49 6.13
N CYS A 175 -4.78 9.44 6.26
CA CYS A 175 -4.14 8.75 5.15
C CYS A 175 -5.16 8.30 4.10
N TRP A 176 -6.22 7.62 4.53
CA TRP A 176 -7.23 7.09 3.63
C TRP A 176 -8.12 8.18 3.01
N CYS A 177 -8.28 9.33 3.66
CA CYS A 177 -8.82 10.53 3.04
C CYS A 177 -7.91 11.03 1.90
N GLY A 178 -6.59 11.08 2.10
CA GLY A 178 -5.63 11.43 1.07
C GLY A 178 -5.64 10.43 -0.09
N ILE A 179 -5.66 9.13 0.19
CA ILE A 179 -5.78 8.08 -0.85
C ILE A 179 -7.06 8.27 -1.66
N SER A 180 -8.19 8.62 -1.03
CA SER A 180 -9.45 8.90 -1.74
C SER A 180 -9.32 10.06 -2.74
N GLN A 181 -8.52 11.09 -2.41
CA GLN A 181 -8.22 12.19 -3.34
C GLN A 181 -7.37 11.72 -4.53
N VAL A 182 -6.31 10.95 -4.28
CA VAL A 182 -5.45 10.42 -5.35
C VAL A 182 -6.25 9.51 -6.30
N ILE A 183 -7.18 8.71 -5.76
CA ILE A 183 -8.09 7.85 -6.53
C ILE A 183 -8.86 8.67 -7.57
N SER A 184 -9.62 9.65 -7.14
CA SER A 184 -10.47 10.39 -8.06
C SER A 184 -9.69 11.29 -9.01
N ASN A 185 -8.55 11.84 -8.57
CA ASN A 185 -7.65 12.60 -9.43
C ASN A 185 -7.13 11.75 -10.59
N SER A 186 -6.63 10.56 -10.28
CA SER A 186 -6.06 9.66 -11.29
C SER A 186 -7.12 9.13 -12.27
N VAL A 187 -8.31 8.78 -11.77
CA VAL A 187 -9.41 8.31 -12.62
C VAL A 187 -9.91 9.44 -13.53
N SER A 188 -10.10 10.65 -12.99
CA SER A 188 -10.57 11.78 -13.80
C SER A 188 -9.57 12.16 -14.88
N SER A 189 -8.27 12.17 -14.58
CA SER A 189 -7.21 12.39 -15.57
C SER A 189 -7.20 11.29 -16.65
N ALA A 190 -7.28 10.02 -16.26
CA ALA A 190 -7.28 8.91 -17.20
C ALA A 190 -8.51 8.93 -18.14
N PHE A 191 -9.69 9.33 -17.65
CA PHE A 191 -10.91 9.45 -18.46
C PHE A 191 -10.88 10.67 -19.36
N GLN A 192 -10.28 11.77 -18.90
CA GLN A 192 -10.06 12.93 -19.75
C GLN A 192 -9.16 12.58 -20.94
N ASN A 193 -8.08 11.84 -20.71
CA ASN A 193 -7.15 11.45 -21.78
C ASN A 193 -7.75 10.42 -22.75
N ALA A 194 -8.53 9.45 -22.24
CA ALA A 194 -9.07 8.36 -23.06
C ALA A 194 -10.35 8.75 -23.80
N PHE A 195 -11.22 9.52 -23.18
CA PHE A 195 -12.59 9.78 -23.67
C PHE A 195 -12.93 11.26 -23.81
N HIS A 196 -12.00 12.15 -23.49
CA HIS A 196 -12.22 13.62 -23.46
C HIS A 196 -13.35 14.05 -22.53
N ILE A 197 -13.65 13.25 -21.49
CA ILE A 197 -14.68 13.56 -20.50
C ILE A 197 -14.10 14.57 -19.50
N PRO A 198 -14.79 15.70 -19.23
CA PRO A 198 -14.32 16.69 -18.26
C PRO A 198 -14.11 16.06 -16.86
N PRO A 199 -13.04 16.44 -16.12
CA PRO A 199 -12.74 15.91 -14.78
C PRO A 199 -13.91 16.02 -13.80
N LEU A 200 -14.66 17.12 -13.86
CA LEU A 200 -15.85 17.33 -13.02
C LEU A 200 -16.90 16.23 -13.24
N THR A 201 -17.20 15.92 -14.51
CA THR A 201 -18.20 14.89 -14.85
C THR A 201 -17.77 13.53 -14.35
N THR A 202 -16.52 13.12 -14.62
CA THR A 202 -15.97 11.84 -14.16
C THR A 202 -16.00 11.76 -12.62
N THR A 203 -15.59 12.83 -11.95
CA THR A 203 -15.56 12.89 -10.49
C THR A 203 -16.94 12.78 -9.87
N LEU A 204 -17.94 13.48 -10.42
CA LEU A 204 -19.33 13.40 -9.96
C LEU A 204 -19.92 12.00 -10.15
N VAL A 205 -19.72 11.39 -11.31
CA VAL A 205 -20.20 10.02 -11.60
C VAL A 205 -19.51 9.01 -10.68
N LEU A 206 -18.19 9.10 -10.53
CA LEU A 206 -17.42 8.21 -9.64
C LEU A 206 -17.90 8.33 -8.18
N THR A 207 -18.08 9.56 -7.69
CA THR A 207 -18.56 9.82 -6.32
C THR A 207 -19.98 9.33 -6.12
N ALA A 208 -20.87 9.53 -7.09
CA ALA A 208 -22.25 9.05 -7.01
C ALA A 208 -22.32 7.51 -6.98
N LEU A 209 -21.55 6.83 -7.85
CA LEU A 209 -21.45 5.37 -7.86
C LEU A 209 -20.87 4.83 -6.55
N ALA A 210 -19.81 5.49 -6.04
CA ALA A 210 -19.23 5.14 -4.76
C ALA A 210 -20.23 5.30 -3.61
N ALA A 211 -20.99 6.41 -3.59
CA ALA A 211 -22.00 6.68 -2.57
C ALA A 211 -23.11 5.62 -2.55
N LEU A 212 -23.63 5.23 -3.74
CA LEU A 212 -24.68 4.21 -3.86
C LEU A 212 -24.28 2.88 -3.24
N ILE A 213 -22.98 2.52 -3.30
CA ILE A 213 -22.48 1.26 -2.76
C ILE A 213 -22.09 1.41 -1.30
N VAL A 214 -21.27 2.43 -0.98
CA VAL A 214 -20.63 2.58 0.34
C VAL A 214 -21.63 2.93 1.44
N LEU A 215 -22.70 3.67 1.13
CA LEU A 215 -23.73 4.03 2.12
C LEU A 215 -24.62 2.85 2.51
N ARG A 216 -24.62 1.75 1.76
CA ARG A 216 -25.29 0.51 2.18
C ARG A 216 -24.54 -0.12 3.37
N LYS A 217 -25.27 -0.69 4.32
CA LYS A 217 -24.70 -1.27 5.56
C LYS A 217 -23.69 -2.41 5.28
N ASN A 218 -23.95 -3.22 4.29
CA ASN A 218 -23.17 -4.42 3.94
C ASN A 218 -22.51 -4.31 2.54
N ALA A 219 -22.03 -3.14 2.18
CA ALA A 219 -21.27 -2.95 0.93
C ALA A 219 -19.87 -3.62 1.07
N THR A 220 -19.53 -4.50 0.60
CA THR A 220 -19.44 -5.78 0.08
C THR A 220 -18.04 -6.25 -0.31
N VAL A 221 -17.46 -6.95 0.62
CA VAL A 221 -16.29 -7.81 0.40
C VAL A 221 -16.55 -8.77 -0.78
N LYS A 222 -17.78 -9.29 -0.94
CA LYS A 222 -18.13 -10.25 -2.00
C LYS A 222 -17.88 -9.77 -3.44
N SER A 223 -18.10 -8.50 -3.73
CA SER A 223 -17.82 -7.94 -5.07
C SER A 223 -16.31 -7.85 -5.32
N LEU A 224 -15.52 -7.58 -4.30
CA LEU A 224 -14.05 -7.53 -4.38
C LEU A 224 -13.46 -8.91 -4.62
N ASP A 225 -14.01 -9.96 -4.01
CA ASP A 225 -13.53 -11.34 -4.14
C ASP A 225 -13.50 -11.84 -5.60
N VAL A 226 -14.38 -11.33 -6.44
CA VAL A 226 -14.46 -11.71 -7.86
C VAL A 226 -13.77 -10.69 -8.76
N MET A 227 -14.03 -9.41 -8.52
CA MET A 227 -13.58 -8.33 -9.41
C MET A 227 -12.06 -8.16 -9.38
N VAL A 228 -11.45 -8.20 -8.19
CA VAL A 228 -10.01 -7.95 -8.04
C VAL A 228 -9.14 -9.01 -8.70
N PRO A 229 -9.37 -10.33 -8.49
CA PRO A 229 -8.58 -11.34 -9.18
C PRO A 229 -8.71 -11.27 -10.71
N ILE A 230 -9.92 -11.05 -11.23
CA ILE A 230 -10.14 -10.93 -12.69
C ILE A 230 -9.34 -9.76 -13.25
N MET A 231 -9.44 -8.58 -12.63
CA MET A 231 -8.70 -7.39 -13.06
C MET A 231 -7.19 -7.59 -13.00
N ALA A 232 -6.69 -8.14 -11.89
CA ALA A 232 -5.27 -8.39 -11.71
C ALA A 232 -4.73 -9.38 -12.76
N VAL A 233 -5.48 -10.45 -13.06
CA VAL A 233 -5.13 -11.42 -14.10
C VAL A 233 -5.15 -10.78 -15.48
N CYS A 234 -6.20 -10.04 -15.85
CA CYS A 234 -6.27 -9.35 -17.14
C CYS A 234 -5.10 -8.37 -17.33
N TYR A 235 -4.83 -7.56 -16.31
CA TYR A 235 -3.70 -6.62 -16.34
C TYR A 235 -2.36 -7.35 -16.46
N PHE A 236 -2.16 -8.39 -15.66
CA PHE A 236 -0.92 -9.19 -15.67
C PHE A 236 -0.69 -9.88 -17.01
N VAL A 237 -1.71 -10.56 -17.56
CA VAL A 237 -1.61 -11.27 -18.85
C VAL A 237 -1.28 -10.29 -19.98
N LEU A 238 -1.95 -9.15 -20.04
CA LEU A 238 -1.69 -8.12 -21.03
C LEU A 238 -0.26 -7.58 -20.91
N THR A 239 0.17 -7.27 -19.71
CA THR A 239 1.53 -6.76 -19.44
C THR A 239 2.59 -7.80 -19.82
N VAL A 240 2.42 -9.06 -19.39
CA VAL A 240 3.33 -10.14 -19.75
C VAL A 240 3.38 -10.32 -21.27
N GLY A 241 2.24 -10.21 -21.96
CA GLY A 241 2.20 -10.22 -23.43
C GLY A 241 3.10 -9.14 -24.05
N ILE A 242 3.02 -7.89 -23.56
CA ILE A 242 3.89 -6.79 -24.00
C ILE A 242 5.36 -7.10 -23.70
N LEU A 243 5.68 -7.63 -22.50
CA LEU A 243 7.05 -7.99 -22.13
C LEU A 243 7.62 -9.09 -23.01
N VAL A 244 6.82 -10.10 -23.36
CA VAL A 244 7.23 -11.20 -24.25
C VAL A 244 7.52 -10.67 -25.65
N VAL A 245 6.69 -9.80 -26.18
CA VAL A 245 6.95 -9.17 -27.51
C VAL A 245 8.24 -8.34 -27.49
N ASN A 246 8.52 -7.67 -26.38
CA ASN A 246 9.68 -6.79 -26.20
C ASN A 246 10.84 -7.44 -25.41
N PHE A 247 10.90 -8.78 -25.31
CA PHE A 247 11.86 -9.47 -24.43
C PHE A 247 13.32 -9.10 -24.69
N ARG A 248 13.68 -8.78 -25.93
CA ARG A 248 15.04 -8.36 -26.33
C ARG A 248 15.47 -7.04 -25.70
N GLN A 249 14.52 -6.19 -25.34
CA GLN A 249 14.80 -4.90 -24.69
C GLN A 249 14.87 -4.99 -23.16
N LEU A 250 14.35 -6.07 -22.55
CA LEU A 250 14.32 -6.24 -21.09
C LEU A 250 15.71 -6.17 -20.42
N PRO A 251 16.79 -6.78 -20.98
CA PRO A 251 18.12 -6.64 -20.38
C PRO A 251 18.59 -5.18 -20.33
N ALA A 252 18.29 -4.37 -21.37
CA ALA A 252 18.64 -2.96 -21.41
C ALA A 252 17.83 -2.16 -20.34
N VAL A 253 16.54 -2.45 -20.19
CA VAL A 253 15.69 -1.83 -19.17
C VAL A 253 16.18 -2.19 -17.77
N LEU A 254 16.50 -3.46 -17.50
CA LEU A 254 17.09 -3.87 -16.23
C LEU A 254 18.43 -3.18 -15.98
N GLY A 255 19.32 -3.17 -16.97
CA GLY A 255 20.59 -2.44 -16.91
C GLY A 255 20.39 -0.97 -16.56
N ARG A 256 19.37 -0.32 -17.15
CA ARG A 256 19.00 1.06 -16.84
C ARG A 256 18.50 1.22 -15.40
N ILE A 257 17.64 0.32 -14.91
CA ILE A 257 17.15 0.33 -13.52
C ILE A 257 18.32 0.28 -12.53
N PHE A 258 19.25 -0.67 -12.72
CA PHE A 258 20.43 -0.79 -11.85
C PHE A 258 21.39 0.38 -12.00
N ALA A 259 21.64 0.85 -13.22
CA ALA A 259 22.53 1.97 -13.46
C ALA A 259 22.02 3.27 -12.82
N GLU A 260 20.72 3.56 -12.94
CA GLU A 260 20.12 4.73 -12.33
C GLU A 260 19.99 4.60 -10.81
N ALA A 261 19.77 3.38 -10.27
CA ALA A 261 19.69 3.15 -8.84
C ALA A 261 21.01 3.44 -8.10
N PHE A 262 22.16 3.17 -8.74
CA PHE A 262 23.50 3.32 -8.17
C PHE A 262 24.40 4.25 -8.99
N GLY A 263 23.88 4.88 -10.02
CA GLY A 263 24.66 5.64 -10.98
C GLY A 263 25.43 6.82 -10.34
N LEU A 264 26.72 6.88 -10.62
CA LEU A 264 27.59 7.97 -10.17
C LEU A 264 27.12 9.35 -10.66
N ARG A 265 26.42 9.40 -11.80
CA ARG A 265 25.84 10.64 -12.35
C ARG A 265 24.74 11.20 -11.45
N GLN A 266 23.86 10.34 -10.94
CA GLN A 266 22.79 10.73 -10.01
C GLN A 266 23.36 11.17 -8.67
N ILE A 267 24.40 10.50 -8.17
CA ILE A 267 25.13 10.89 -6.96
C ILE A 267 25.80 12.24 -7.14
N ALA A 268 26.51 12.44 -8.25
CA ALA A 268 27.22 13.68 -8.56
C ALA A 268 26.29 14.90 -8.71
N ALA A 269 25.05 14.66 -9.20
CA ALA A 269 24.04 15.69 -9.38
C ALA A 269 23.14 15.90 -8.13
N GLY A 270 23.39 15.20 -7.02
CA GLY A 270 22.53 15.25 -5.84
C GLY A 270 21.21 14.50 -6.01
N GLY A 271 21.00 13.83 -7.16
CA GLY A 271 19.75 13.15 -7.49
C GLY A 271 19.55 11.78 -6.82
N PHE A 272 20.61 11.17 -6.26
CA PHE A 272 20.51 9.85 -5.63
C PHE A 272 19.50 9.81 -4.47
N GLY A 273 19.49 10.82 -3.60
CA GLY A 273 18.52 10.93 -2.51
C GLY A 273 17.08 10.96 -3.02
N THR A 274 16.84 11.66 -4.12
CA THR A 274 15.52 11.73 -4.76
C THR A 274 15.09 10.36 -5.33
N VAL A 275 15.99 9.64 -5.98
CA VAL A 275 15.75 8.28 -6.52
C VAL A 275 15.42 7.31 -5.39
N LEU A 276 16.25 7.29 -4.34
CA LEU A 276 16.06 6.46 -3.15
C LEU A 276 14.74 6.79 -2.45
N MET A 277 14.51 8.07 -2.15
CA MET A 277 13.31 8.53 -1.42
C MET A 277 12.03 8.20 -2.18
N ASN A 278 11.97 8.46 -3.50
CA ASN A 278 10.78 8.14 -4.28
C ASN A 278 10.56 6.64 -4.40
N GLY A 279 11.60 5.85 -4.55
CA GLY A 279 11.49 4.39 -4.54
C GLY A 279 10.94 3.86 -3.21
N VAL A 280 11.47 4.32 -2.09
CA VAL A 280 11.02 3.91 -0.75
C VAL A 280 9.59 4.39 -0.48
N LYS A 281 9.30 5.66 -0.74
CA LYS A 281 7.98 6.26 -0.50
C LYS A 281 6.88 5.57 -1.32
N ARG A 282 7.12 5.37 -2.61
CA ARG A 282 6.13 4.73 -3.49
C ARG A 282 6.09 3.20 -3.31
N GLY A 283 7.20 2.58 -2.91
CA GLY A 283 7.22 1.20 -2.44
C GLY A 283 6.34 0.99 -1.22
N LEU A 284 6.50 1.82 -0.18
CA LEU A 284 5.63 1.79 1.01
C LEU A 284 4.16 2.06 0.67
N PHE A 285 3.90 3.02 -0.22
CA PHE A 285 2.54 3.35 -0.65
C PHE A 285 1.86 2.16 -1.36
N SER A 286 2.60 1.38 -2.15
CA SER A 286 2.09 0.22 -2.86
C SER A 286 1.92 -0.99 -1.94
N ASN A 287 3.00 -1.42 -1.27
CA ASN A 287 3.02 -2.67 -0.52
C ASN A 287 2.52 -2.56 0.93
N GLU A 288 2.36 -1.34 1.44
CA GLU A 288 1.85 -1.02 2.78
C GLU A 288 2.65 -1.63 3.95
N ALA A 289 3.82 -2.22 3.70
CA ALA A 289 4.60 -2.96 4.70
C ALA A 289 5.18 -2.03 5.77
N GLY A 290 4.76 -2.22 7.02
CA GLY A 290 5.15 -1.40 8.16
C GLY A 290 4.29 -0.17 8.38
N SER A 291 3.36 0.17 7.47
CA SER A 291 2.41 1.27 7.66
C SER A 291 1.31 0.92 8.67
N GLY A 292 1.03 -0.37 8.86
CA GLY A 292 -0.04 -0.82 9.76
C GLY A 292 -1.43 -0.87 9.11
N SER A 293 -1.56 -0.64 7.80
CA SER A 293 -2.86 -0.75 7.10
C SER A 293 -3.25 -2.20 6.83
N ALA A 294 -2.35 -2.99 6.24
CA ALA A 294 -2.57 -4.41 5.98
C ALA A 294 -2.95 -5.25 7.22
N PRO A 295 -2.40 -4.99 8.42
CA PRO A 295 -2.84 -5.62 9.65
C PRO A 295 -4.33 -5.48 9.96
N CYS A 296 -5.00 -4.42 9.48
CA CYS A 296 -6.45 -4.26 9.66
C CYS A 296 -7.25 -5.34 8.91
N ALA A 297 -6.79 -5.76 7.71
CA ALA A 297 -7.37 -6.90 7.00
C ALA A 297 -6.93 -8.22 7.62
N ALA A 298 -5.65 -8.34 7.96
CA ALA A 298 -5.10 -9.54 8.58
C ALA A 298 -5.86 -9.94 9.85
N ALA A 299 -6.22 -8.97 10.70
CA ALA A 299 -6.98 -9.21 11.91
C ALA A 299 -8.39 -9.80 11.67
N ALA A 300 -9.01 -9.45 10.54
CA ALA A 300 -10.36 -9.91 10.21
C ALA A 300 -10.41 -11.34 9.66
N ALA A 301 -9.24 -11.93 9.37
CA ALA A 301 -9.17 -13.29 8.87
C ALA A 301 -9.54 -14.32 9.94
N ALA A 302 -10.36 -15.31 9.56
CA ALA A 302 -10.57 -16.51 10.35
C ALA A 302 -9.38 -17.44 10.13
N CYS A 303 -8.37 -17.34 10.94
CA CYS A 303 -7.17 -18.16 10.87
C CYS A 303 -6.88 -18.77 12.23
N ASP A 304 -6.58 -20.08 12.25
CA ASP A 304 -6.28 -20.81 13.49
C ASP A 304 -4.86 -20.52 14.00
N ASP A 305 -3.94 -20.18 13.09
CA ASP A 305 -2.55 -19.87 13.42
C ASP A 305 -2.18 -18.46 12.95
N PRO A 306 -1.90 -17.51 13.87
CA PRO A 306 -1.48 -16.15 13.53
C PRO A 306 -0.30 -16.08 12.55
N VAL A 307 0.61 -17.04 12.60
CA VAL A 307 1.81 -17.11 11.74
C VAL A 307 1.42 -17.28 10.26
N LYS A 308 0.41 -18.11 9.98
CA LYS A 308 -0.06 -18.32 8.59
C LYS A 308 -0.56 -17.01 7.98
N MET A 309 -1.27 -16.19 8.75
CA MET A 309 -1.70 -14.89 8.26
C MET A 309 -0.54 -13.92 8.05
N GLY A 310 0.48 -13.97 8.90
CA GLY A 310 1.75 -13.28 8.67
C GLY A 310 2.40 -13.69 7.33
N PHE A 311 2.41 -15.00 7.01
CA PHE A 311 2.92 -15.50 5.73
C PHE A 311 2.12 -15.01 4.53
N VAL A 312 0.80 -15.03 4.62
CA VAL A 312 -0.10 -14.53 3.56
C VAL A 312 0.21 -13.06 3.24
N GLN A 313 0.36 -12.24 4.27
CA GLN A 313 0.63 -10.81 4.09
C GLN A 313 2.07 -10.53 3.60
N ALA A 314 3.06 -11.29 4.07
CA ALA A 314 4.43 -11.19 3.57
C ALA A 314 4.54 -11.57 2.08
N LEU A 315 3.84 -12.65 1.66
CA LEU A 315 3.74 -13.03 0.25
C LEU A 315 3.04 -11.94 -0.58
N GLY A 316 1.97 -11.34 -0.03
CA GLY A 316 1.26 -10.24 -0.66
C GLY A 316 2.16 -9.06 -0.99
N VAL A 317 3.08 -8.67 -0.10
CA VAL A 317 4.09 -7.61 -0.33
C VAL A 317 5.00 -7.93 -1.52
N LEU A 318 5.46 -9.20 -1.61
CA LEU A 318 6.34 -9.62 -2.70
C LEU A 318 5.59 -9.64 -4.04
N ILE A 319 4.39 -10.22 -4.09
CA ILE A 319 3.59 -10.26 -5.32
C ILE A 319 3.26 -8.85 -5.79
N ASP A 320 2.83 -7.99 -4.88
CA ASP A 320 2.48 -6.61 -5.17
C ASP A 320 3.64 -5.86 -5.86
N THR A 321 4.75 -5.76 -5.17
CA THR A 321 5.81 -4.84 -5.59
C THR A 321 6.81 -5.48 -6.56
N VAL A 322 7.24 -6.74 -6.30
CA VAL A 322 8.23 -7.37 -7.17
C VAL A 322 7.62 -7.86 -8.48
N VAL A 323 6.32 -8.24 -8.48
CA VAL A 323 5.66 -8.70 -9.70
C VAL A 323 4.83 -7.60 -10.34
N ILE A 324 3.77 -7.12 -9.68
CA ILE A 324 2.79 -6.22 -10.32
C ILE A 324 3.36 -4.83 -10.57
N CYS A 325 4.06 -4.23 -9.59
CA CYS A 325 4.69 -2.91 -9.82
C CYS A 325 5.78 -2.97 -10.88
N SER A 326 6.53 -4.09 -10.98
CA SER A 326 7.51 -4.28 -12.04
C SER A 326 6.85 -4.33 -13.41
N CYS A 327 5.69 -4.98 -13.54
CA CYS A 327 4.91 -4.95 -14.77
C CYS A 327 4.62 -3.51 -15.21
N THR A 328 4.08 -2.69 -14.32
CA THR A 328 3.78 -1.27 -14.61
C THR A 328 5.04 -0.48 -14.97
N ALA A 329 6.13 -0.68 -14.22
CA ALA A 329 7.40 -0.01 -14.47
C ALA A 329 7.97 -0.37 -15.86
N PHE A 330 7.98 -1.64 -16.21
CA PHE A 330 8.47 -2.09 -17.51
C PHE A 330 7.63 -1.54 -18.67
N LEU A 331 6.31 -1.45 -18.53
CA LEU A 331 5.45 -0.83 -19.56
C LEU A 331 5.93 0.59 -19.93
N MET A 332 6.31 1.38 -18.93
CA MET A 332 6.80 2.74 -19.14
C MET A 332 8.25 2.78 -19.61
N LEU A 333 9.11 1.93 -19.05
CA LEU A 333 10.55 1.95 -19.32
C LEU A 333 10.95 1.31 -20.67
N LEU A 334 10.06 0.53 -21.29
CA LEU A 334 10.22 0.00 -22.66
C LEU A 334 9.94 1.04 -23.75
N VAL A 335 9.33 2.18 -23.38
CA VAL A 335 9.05 3.26 -24.33
C VAL A 335 10.29 4.14 -24.50
N PRO A 336 10.59 4.64 -25.72
CA PRO A 336 11.64 5.62 -25.94
C PRO A 336 11.48 6.85 -25.04
N GLN A 337 12.60 7.33 -24.47
CA GLN A 337 12.58 8.42 -23.49
C GLN A 337 12.06 9.75 -24.04
N ASP A 338 12.30 10.02 -25.33
CA ASP A 338 11.82 11.21 -26.02
C ASP A 338 10.30 11.33 -26.03
N LEU A 339 9.59 10.20 -26.07
CA LEU A 339 8.12 10.17 -26.01
C LEU A 339 7.55 10.35 -24.59
N THR A 340 8.35 10.10 -23.59
CA THR A 340 7.90 10.11 -22.18
C THR A 340 8.53 11.23 -21.34
N ALA A 341 9.48 11.96 -21.93
CA ALA A 341 10.19 13.04 -21.22
C ALA A 341 9.22 14.15 -20.75
N GLY A 342 9.31 14.49 -19.46
CA GLY A 342 8.48 15.53 -18.86
C GLY A 342 7.04 15.13 -18.56
N LEU A 343 6.60 13.92 -18.94
CA LEU A 343 5.28 13.42 -18.61
C LEU A 343 5.24 12.91 -17.15
N SER A 344 4.09 13.08 -16.52
CA SER A 344 3.83 12.61 -15.15
C SER A 344 2.38 12.12 -15.02
N GLY A 345 2.08 11.42 -13.93
CA GLY A 345 0.72 10.96 -13.69
C GLY A 345 0.19 10.05 -14.80
N MET A 346 -1.08 10.14 -15.10
CA MET A 346 -1.71 9.27 -16.10
C MET A 346 -1.24 9.54 -17.53
N ASP A 347 -0.76 10.75 -17.82
CA ASP A 347 -0.22 11.08 -19.14
C ASP A 347 0.96 10.17 -19.48
N LEU A 348 1.87 9.92 -18.52
CA LEU A 348 3.01 9.02 -18.70
C LEU A 348 2.57 7.58 -18.99
N LEU A 349 1.69 7.02 -18.17
CA LEU A 349 1.28 5.62 -18.31
C LEU A 349 0.42 5.40 -19.56
N GLN A 350 -0.49 6.32 -19.86
CA GLN A 350 -1.37 6.20 -21.02
C GLN A 350 -0.62 6.43 -22.32
N THR A 351 0.38 7.33 -22.37
CA THR A 351 1.28 7.47 -23.51
C THR A 351 2.10 6.20 -23.73
N ALA A 352 2.60 5.59 -22.65
CA ALA A 352 3.30 4.32 -22.76
C ALA A 352 2.40 3.20 -23.32
N MET A 353 1.17 3.12 -22.84
CA MET A 353 0.23 2.11 -23.34
C MET A 353 -0.25 2.40 -24.77
N GLN A 354 -0.36 3.66 -25.15
CA GLN A 354 -0.64 4.05 -26.52
C GLN A 354 0.50 3.63 -27.47
N TYR A 355 1.74 3.73 -27.05
CA TYR A 355 2.90 3.24 -27.79
C TYR A 355 2.82 1.73 -28.03
N HIS A 356 2.45 0.93 -27.01
CA HIS A 356 2.42 -0.53 -27.11
C HIS A 356 1.17 -1.08 -27.82
N LEU A 357 0.00 -0.47 -27.62
CA LEU A 357 -1.30 -1.03 -28.01
C LEU A 357 -2.19 -0.04 -28.79
N GLY A 358 -1.65 1.14 -29.14
CA GLY A 358 -2.44 2.18 -29.80
C GLY A 358 -3.58 2.71 -28.89
N GLY A 359 -4.65 3.19 -29.49
CA GLY A 359 -5.79 3.74 -28.76
C GLY A 359 -6.47 2.77 -27.79
N PHE A 360 -6.39 1.45 -28.06
CA PHE A 360 -6.88 0.43 -27.12
C PHE A 360 -6.14 0.50 -25.77
N GLY A 361 -4.83 0.74 -25.78
CA GLY A 361 -4.01 0.82 -24.57
C GLY A 361 -4.46 1.95 -23.63
N THR A 362 -4.77 3.12 -24.19
CA THR A 362 -5.26 4.27 -23.41
C THR A 362 -6.62 3.99 -22.74
N VAL A 363 -7.54 3.39 -23.49
CA VAL A 363 -8.87 3.00 -22.98
C VAL A 363 -8.77 1.89 -21.95
N PHE A 364 -7.90 0.88 -22.20
CA PHE A 364 -7.67 -0.22 -21.28
C PHE A 364 -7.16 0.29 -19.90
N ILE A 365 -6.21 1.22 -19.90
CA ILE A 365 -5.70 1.80 -18.64
C ILE A 365 -6.79 2.59 -17.93
N ALA A 366 -7.59 3.39 -18.64
CA ALA A 366 -8.68 4.13 -18.01
C ALA A 366 -9.70 3.21 -17.33
N ALA A 367 -10.12 2.14 -18.02
CA ALA A 367 -11.05 1.15 -17.48
C ALA A 367 -10.45 0.37 -16.30
N THR A 368 -9.22 -0.12 -16.46
CA THR A 368 -8.50 -0.87 -15.40
C THR A 368 -8.29 -0.01 -14.17
N LEU A 369 -7.88 1.25 -14.36
CA LEU A 369 -7.67 2.19 -13.26
C LEU A 369 -8.97 2.51 -12.53
N ALA A 370 -10.08 2.69 -13.23
CA ALA A 370 -11.38 2.93 -12.60
C ALA A 370 -11.78 1.75 -11.69
N LEU A 371 -11.59 0.52 -12.16
CA LEU A 371 -11.88 -0.68 -11.38
C LEU A 371 -10.92 -0.84 -10.19
N PHE A 372 -9.60 -0.68 -10.39
CA PHE A 372 -8.60 -0.73 -9.32
C PHE A 372 -8.82 0.36 -8.27
N SER A 373 -9.14 1.56 -8.72
CA SER A 373 -9.42 2.70 -7.85
C SER A 373 -10.67 2.47 -7.01
N PHE A 374 -11.71 1.92 -7.62
CA PHE A 374 -12.93 1.59 -6.90
C PHE A 374 -12.68 0.48 -5.84
N SER A 375 -11.94 -0.57 -6.19
CA SER A 375 -11.57 -1.62 -5.23
C SER A 375 -10.71 -1.07 -4.09
N THR A 376 -9.73 -0.21 -4.40
CA THR A 376 -8.89 0.46 -3.38
C THR A 376 -9.74 1.32 -2.45
N PHE A 377 -10.71 2.08 -2.99
CA PHE A 377 -11.61 2.90 -2.18
C PHE A 377 -12.43 2.06 -1.19
N LEU A 378 -12.99 0.94 -1.63
CA LEU A 378 -13.68 0.01 -0.74
C LEU A 378 -12.76 -0.61 0.32
N GLY A 379 -11.53 -0.96 -0.08
CA GLY A 379 -10.53 -1.54 0.81
C GLY A 379 -10.07 -0.58 1.90
N VAL A 380 -9.78 0.69 1.57
CA VAL A 380 -9.39 1.69 2.58
C VAL A 380 -10.54 2.01 3.53
N LEU A 381 -11.79 2.00 3.08
CA LEU A 381 -12.95 2.12 3.97
C LEU A 381 -13.10 0.90 4.87
N TYR A 382 -12.77 -0.29 4.37
CA TYR A 382 -12.71 -1.49 5.19
C TYR A 382 -11.67 -1.37 6.32
N TYR A 383 -10.48 -0.86 6.03
CA TYR A 383 -9.46 -0.60 7.05
C TYR A 383 -9.89 0.46 8.06
N ALA A 384 -10.55 1.51 7.58
CA ALA A 384 -11.00 2.63 8.41
C ALA A 384 -11.99 2.21 9.50
N ARG A 385 -12.84 1.21 9.24
CA ARG A 385 -13.91 0.81 10.18
C ARG A 385 -13.39 0.46 11.56
N GLY A 386 -12.26 -0.25 11.65
CA GLY A 386 -11.62 -0.61 12.92
C GLY A 386 -11.09 0.60 13.68
N ASN A 387 -10.50 1.56 12.98
CA ASN A 387 -9.99 2.78 13.58
C ASN A 387 -11.10 3.72 14.04
N VAL A 388 -12.19 3.84 13.25
CA VAL A 388 -13.39 4.60 13.64
C VAL A 388 -14.03 3.98 14.89
N ALA A 389 -14.16 2.65 14.92
CA ALA A 389 -14.71 1.95 16.08
C ALA A 389 -13.82 2.12 17.33
N TYR A 390 -12.49 2.12 17.17
CA TYR A 390 -11.57 2.39 18.28
C TYR A 390 -11.74 3.80 18.86
N LEU A 391 -11.91 4.83 18.02
CA LEU A 391 -12.01 6.23 18.45
C LEU A 391 -13.39 6.60 18.97
N CYS A 392 -14.44 6.16 18.28
CA CYS A 392 -15.82 6.64 18.49
C CYS A 392 -16.76 5.57 19.08
N GLY A 393 -16.24 4.34 19.31
CA GLY A 393 -17.06 3.22 19.75
C GLY A 393 -17.87 2.57 18.63
N ASP A 394 -18.64 1.56 19.01
CA ASP A 394 -19.41 0.70 18.11
C ASP A 394 -20.78 1.32 17.79
N ASN A 395 -20.80 2.26 16.84
CA ASN A 395 -22.04 2.85 16.38
C ASN A 395 -22.03 3.12 14.88
N TRP A 396 -23.19 2.95 14.24
CA TRP A 396 -23.36 3.15 12.80
C TRP A 396 -23.22 4.62 12.37
N TRP A 397 -23.49 5.55 13.26
CA TRP A 397 -23.40 6.97 12.94
C TRP A 397 -21.97 7.40 12.64
N SER A 398 -21.02 7.06 13.52
CA SER A 398 -19.60 7.38 13.30
C SER A 398 -19.04 6.73 12.02
N GLN A 399 -19.44 5.48 11.73
CA GLN A 399 -19.08 4.80 10.51
C GLN A 399 -19.63 5.54 9.27
N THR A 400 -20.88 5.99 9.32
CA THR A 400 -21.51 6.72 8.22
C THR A 400 -20.87 8.10 8.02
N VAL A 401 -20.59 8.83 9.10
CA VAL A 401 -19.91 10.14 9.04
C VAL A 401 -18.55 9.99 8.37
N TYR A 402 -17.75 8.99 8.72
CA TYR A 402 -16.46 8.79 8.06
C TYR A 402 -16.62 8.44 6.57
N LYS A 403 -17.59 7.61 6.20
CA LYS A 403 -17.90 7.32 4.80
C LYS A 403 -18.26 8.59 4.01
N LEU A 404 -19.03 9.50 4.61
CA LEU A 404 -19.36 10.79 3.99
C LEU A 404 -18.12 11.66 3.84
N ILE A 405 -17.23 11.71 4.85
CA ILE A 405 -15.96 12.43 4.74
C ILE A 405 -15.12 11.87 3.58
N ALA A 406 -14.99 10.54 3.48
CA ALA A 406 -14.24 9.91 2.39
C ALA A 406 -14.84 10.20 1.00
N LEU A 407 -16.18 10.24 0.88
CA LEU A 407 -16.87 10.63 -0.36
C LEU A 407 -16.61 12.10 -0.73
N VAL A 408 -16.60 13.00 0.27
CA VAL A 408 -16.24 14.41 0.05
C VAL A 408 -14.78 14.53 -0.40
N MET A 409 -13.86 13.75 0.19
CA MET A 409 -12.46 13.73 -0.23
C MET A 409 -12.30 13.17 -1.65
N LEU A 410 -13.10 12.15 -2.01
CA LEU A 410 -13.15 11.64 -3.39
C LEU A 410 -13.61 12.73 -4.36
N LEU A 411 -14.64 13.52 -4.00
CA LEU A 411 -15.14 14.63 -4.81
C LEU A 411 -14.09 15.74 -4.97
N ILE A 412 -13.45 16.15 -3.89
CA ILE A 412 -12.44 17.22 -3.90
C ILE A 412 -11.23 16.81 -4.74
N GLY A 413 -10.73 15.57 -4.56
CA GLY A 413 -9.50 15.09 -5.17
C GLY A 413 -9.52 15.10 -6.69
N GLY A 414 -10.66 14.77 -7.32
CA GLY A 414 -10.78 14.77 -8.78
C GLY A 414 -10.71 16.16 -9.43
N LEU A 415 -10.79 17.22 -8.63
CA LEU A 415 -10.73 18.61 -9.07
C LEU A 415 -9.43 19.32 -8.65
N GLN A 416 -8.56 18.64 -7.92
CA GLN A 416 -7.29 19.18 -7.43
C GLN A 416 -6.14 18.94 -8.41
N ALA A 417 -5.07 19.72 -8.27
CA ALA A 417 -3.83 19.47 -9.00
C ALA A 417 -3.15 18.19 -8.52
N TYR A 418 -2.52 17.44 -9.43
CA TYR A 418 -1.88 16.16 -9.17
C TYR A 418 -0.89 16.19 -7.99
N THR A 419 -0.11 17.26 -7.88
CA THR A 419 0.91 17.41 -6.81
C THR A 419 0.30 17.55 -5.42
N VAL A 420 -0.87 18.20 -5.32
CA VAL A 420 -1.51 18.50 -4.02
C VAL A 420 -2.16 17.28 -3.39
N VAL A 421 -2.71 16.37 -4.21
CA VAL A 421 -3.47 15.21 -3.69
C VAL A 421 -2.57 14.17 -3.00
N TRP A 422 -1.27 14.16 -3.31
CA TRP A 422 -0.33 13.21 -2.71
C TRP A 422 0.07 13.56 -1.28
N ASP A 423 0.17 14.85 -0.95
CA ASP A 423 0.77 15.29 0.32
C ASP A 423 0.00 14.77 1.54
N LEU A 424 -1.33 14.78 1.48
CA LEU A 424 -2.17 14.30 2.58
C LEU A 424 -2.02 12.78 2.81
N GLY A 425 -1.96 12.02 1.74
CA GLY A 425 -1.73 10.56 1.79
C GLY A 425 -0.34 10.23 2.33
N ASP A 426 0.68 10.92 1.83
CA ASP A 426 2.07 10.73 2.22
C ASP A 426 2.32 11.11 3.70
N VAL A 427 1.70 12.19 4.19
CA VAL A 427 1.73 12.56 5.61
C VAL A 427 1.04 11.50 6.46
N GLY A 428 -0.15 11.07 6.06
CA GLY A 428 -0.91 10.07 6.79
C GLY A 428 -0.17 8.74 6.92
N ILE A 429 0.37 8.21 5.81
CA ILE A 429 1.10 6.93 5.81
C ILE A 429 2.41 7.02 6.61
N GLY A 430 3.09 8.17 6.56
CA GLY A 430 4.30 8.41 7.34
C GLY A 430 4.01 8.40 8.84
N LEU A 431 2.98 9.11 9.29
CA LEU A 431 2.57 9.12 10.70
C LEU A 431 2.09 7.75 11.16
N MET A 432 1.27 7.04 10.37
CA MET A 432 0.88 5.65 10.65
C MET A 432 2.10 4.77 10.90
N THR A 433 3.09 4.85 10.02
CA THR A 433 4.32 4.06 10.11
C THR A 433 5.07 4.34 11.41
N ILE A 434 5.24 5.60 11.80
CA ILE A 434 5.91 5.96 13.06
C ILE A 434 5.18 5.34 14.25
N PHE A 435 3.86 5.55 14.35
CA PHE A 435 3.10 5.00 15.48
C PHE A 435 3.08 3.47 15.47
N ASN A 436 3.00 2.84 14.30
CA ASN A 436 3.07 1.40 14.19
C ASN A 436 4.41 0.84 14.72
N MET A 437 5.53 1.46 14.34
CA MET A 437 6.85 1.03 14.78
C MET A 437 7.04 1.11 16.29
N ILE A 438 6.35 2.02 17.00
CA ILE A 438 6.37 2.10 18.47
C ILE A 438 5.88 0.78 19.12
N ALA A 439 4.98 0.06 18.46
CA ALA A 439 4.49 -1.24 18.92
C ALA A 439 5.31 -2.39 18.36
N LEU A 440 5.72 -2.34 17.08
CA LEU A 440 6.36 -3.47 16.42
C LEU A 440 7.68 -3.87 17.09
N TYR A 441 8.52 -2.90 17.46
CA TYR A 441 9.79 -3.21 18.12
C TYR A 441 9.60 -3.98 19.45
N PRO A 442 8.84 -3.49 20.44
CA PRO A 442 8.68 -4.20 21.71
C PRO A 442 7.84 -5.47 21.61
N LEU A 443 6.84 -5.54 20.70
CA LEU A 443 5.97 -6.70 20.55
C LEU A 443 6.52 -7.75 19.57
N SER A 444 7.57 -7.44 18.82
CA SER A 444 8.13 -8.36 17.82
C SER A 444 8.56 -9.72 18.40
N GLY A 445 8.94 -9.75 19.69
CA GLY A 445 9.24 -11.00 20.42
C GLY A 445 8.09 -11.99 20.36
N GLU A 446 6.86 -11.52 20.54
CA GLU A 446 5.68 -12.38 20.51
C GLU A 446 5.37 -12.98 19.13
N ALA A 447 5.66 -12.23 18.07
CA ALA A 447 5.56 -12.77 16.72
C ALA A 447 6.66 -13.79 16.43
N MET A 448 7.87 -13.57 16.98
CA MET A 448 8.98 -14.51 16.87
C MET A 448 8.74 -15.79 17.65
N ASP A 449 8.16 -15.70 18.85
CA ASP A 449 7.79 -16.89 19.65
C ASP A 449 6.76 -17.73 18.88
N ALA A 450 5.74 -17.08 18.31
CA ALA A 450 4.76 -17.76 17.47
C ALA A 450 5.42 -18.44 16.25
N LEU A 451 6.36 -17.76 15.57
CA LEU A 451 7.10 -18.32 14.44
C LEU A 451 7.93 -19.54 14.86
N ASN A 452 8.66 -19.44 15.99
CA ASN A 452 9.46 -20.54 16.50
C ASN A 452 8.60 -21.76 16.86
N ASP A 453 7.41 -21.54 17.43
CA ASP A 453 6.48 -22.62 17.77
C ASP A 453 5.88 -23.26 16.50
N TYR A 454 5.59 -22.46 15.46
CA TYR A 454 5.19 -22.97 14.16
C TYR A 454 6.29 -23.88 13.55
N GLU A 455 7.54 -23.42 13.56
CA GLU A 455 8.68 -24.18 13.01
C GLU A 455 8.93 -25.48 13.79
N LYS A 456 8.77 -25.48 15.12
CA LYS A 456 8.87 -26.71 15.94
C LYS A 456 7.78 -27.72 15.55
N ARG A 457 6.52 -27.26 15.47
CA ARG A 457 5.39 -28.13 15.07
C ARG A 457 5.59 -28.74 13.68
N LYS A 458 6.11 -27.94 12.73
CA LYS A 458 6.41 -28.42 11.38
C LYS A 458 7.51 -29.49 11.33
N LYS A 459 8.52 -29.42 12.21
CA LYS A 459 9.59 -30.44 12.28
C LYS A 459 9.11 -31.76 12.87
N LEU A 460 8.00 -31.77 13.58
CA LEU A 460 7.39 -32.94 14.18
C LEU A 460 6.40 -33.65 13.26
N GLN A 461 6.02 -33.02 12.18
CA GLN A 461 5.22 -33.58 11.07
C GLN A 461 6.12 -34.11 9.94
#